data_a2f8fb53cb77f31147a67beb6a119c42
#
_entry.id   a2f8fb53cb77f31147a67beb6a119c42
#
_cell.length_a   1.000
_cell.length_b   1.000
_cell.length_c   1.000
_cell.angle_alpha   90.00
_cell.angle_beta   90.00
_cell.angle_gamma   90.00
#
_symmetry.space_group_name_H-M   'P 1'
#
loop_
_entity.id
_entity.type
_entity.pdbx_description
1 polymer ?
#
loop_
_entity_poly.entity_id
_entity_poly.type
_entity_poly.pdbx_seq_one_letter_code
_entity_poly.pdbx_strand_id
1 'polypeptide(L)'
;MPKIIDNLENRLISEAKKQIAEAGYSAVTIRSVAKACGVGVGTVYNYFESKEALLAAFMLEDWKLRSVAIHAVSASSDKAVNVVRCMYDQLCRFVQCHQAVICDEGAAAVFAGVSSWYHGLLRRQLADPLRKFCSSDFASEFIAEAVLVWTVAGKSFEEIYDMVDKLF
;
A
#
# COMPACT_ATOMS: atom_id res chain seq x y z
N MET A 1 -9.11 -18.96 28.90
CA MET A 1 -9.67 -18.38 27.66
C MET A 1 -8.92 -17.10 27.34
N PRO A 2 -8.38 -16.93 26.13
CA PRO A 2 -7.77 -15.65 25.77
C PRO A 2 -8.87 -14.59 25.75
N LYS A 3 -8.64 -13.49 26.46
CA LYS A 3 -9.49 -12.32 26.43
C LYS A 3 -9.43 -11.77 25.02
N ILE A 4 -10.53 -11.85 24.26
CA ILE A 4 -10.68 -11.10 22.99
C ILE A 4 -10.72 -9.65 23.42
N ILE A 5 -9.63 -8.91 23.17
CA ILE A 5 -9.58 -7.47 23.39
C ILE A 5 -10.16 -6.86 22.12
N ASP A 6 -11.37 -6.31 22.22
CA ASP A 6 -12.01 -5.64 21.09
C ASP A 6 -11.05 -4.63 20.46
N ASN A 7 -10.90 -4.75 19.15
CA ASN A 7 -10.06 -3.86 18.33
C ASN A 7 -8.54 -3.89 18.61
N LEU A 8 -8.00 -4.99 19.18
CA LEU A 8 -6.57 -5.08 19.50
C LEU A 8 -5.71 -5.03 18.23
N GLU A 9 -6.13 -5.67 17.16
CA GLU A 9 -5.44 -5.66 15.86
C GLU A 9 -5.20 -4.23 15.39
N ASN A 10 -6.24 -3.41 15.33
CA ASN A 10 -6.13 -2.01 14.92
C ASN A 10 -5.29 -1.17 15.87
N ARG A 11 -5.31 -1.47 17.18
CA ARG A 11 -4.44 -0.81 18.16
C ARG A 11 -2.98 -1.14 17.94
N LEU A 12 -2.65 -2.39 17.62
CA LEU A 12 -1.29 -2.83 17.32
C LEU A 12 -0.78 -2.17 16.03
N ILE A 13 -1.60 -2.11 14.99
CA ILE A 13 -1.29 -1.43 13.73
C ILE A 13 -1.07 0.07 13.95
N SER A 14 -1.97 0.73 14.68
CA SER A 14 -1.87 2.17 14.96
C SER A 14 -0.64 2.51 15.78
N GLU A 15 -0.28 1.69 16.76
CA GLU A 15 0.91 1.88 17.58
C GLU A 15 2.19 1.65 16.77
N ALA A 16 2.24 0.63 15.93
CA ALA A 16 3.36 0.41 15.02
C ALA A 16 3.57 1.60 14.09
N LYS A 17 2.49 2.11 13.49
CA LYS A 17 2.51 3.33 12.65
C LYS A 17 3.11 4.52 13.39
N LYS A 18 2.66 4.77 14.63
CA LYS A 18 3.16 5.86 15.48
C LYS A 18 4.65 5.71 15.73
N GLN A 19 5.12 4.54 16.18
CA GLN A 19 6.53 4.29 16.45
C GLN A 19 7.42 4.42 15.21
N ILE A 20 6.93 4.00 14.03
CA ILE A 20 7.64 4.18 12.76
C ILE A 20 7.79 5.67 12.43
N ALA A 21 6.73 6.46 12.61
CA ALA A 21 6.78 7.89 12.36
C ALA A 21 7.73 8.64 13.31
N GLU A 22 7.85 8.20 14.58
CA GLU A 22 8.67 8.82 15.61
C GLU A 22 10.14 8.39 15.55
N ALA A 23 10.43 7.12 15.27
CA ALA A 23 11.77 6.53 15.44
C ALA A 23 12.29 5.77 14.20
N GLY A 24 11.53 5.70 13.14
CA GLY A 24 11.86 4.95 11.93
C GLY A 24 11.57 3.44 12.05
N TYR A 25 11.56 2.76 10.90
CA TYR A 25 11.23 1.33 10.82
C TYR A 25 12.17 0.45 11.64
N SER A 26 13.47 0.69 11.55
CA SER A 26 14.48 -0.17 12.20
C SER A 26 14.39 -0.17 13.72
N ALA A 27 13.90 0.91 14.33
CA ALA A 27 13.73 1.03 15.77
C ALA A 27 12.50 0.29 16.33
N VAL A 28 11.50 0.01 15.48
CA VAL A 28 10.27 -0.66 15.91
C VAL A 28 10.47 -2.17 16.05
N THR A 29 9.94 -2.73 17.12
CA THR A 29 9.96 -4.16 17.41
C THR A 29 8.59 -4.65 17.88
N ILE A 30 8.28 -5.95 17.69
CA ILE A 30 7.07 -6.55 18.25
C ILE A 30 6.99 -6.33 19.77
N ARG A 31 8.14 -6.35 20.47
CA ARG A 31 8.20 -6.10 21.90
C ARG A 31 7.85 -4.67 22.28
N SER A 32 8.31 -3.67 21.51
CA SER A 32 8.00 -2.25 21.78
C SER A 32 6.50 -1.98 21.56
N VAL A 33 5.93 -2.52 20.49
CA VAL A 33 4.49 -2.41 20.20
C VAL A 33 3.64 -3.10 21.27
N ALA A 34 4.00 -4.34 21.64
CA ALA A 34 3.31 -5.09 22.71
C ALA A 34 3.28 -4.30 24.03
N LYS A 35 4.45 -3.76 24.45
CA LYS A 35 4.59 -2.97 25.67
C LYS A 35 3.71 -1.72 25.63
N ALA A 36 3.71 -0.98 24.53
CA ALA A 36 2.91 0.24 24.37
C ALA A 36 1.40 -0.05 24.38
N CYS A 37 0.98 -1.18 23.80
CA CYS A 37 -0.42 -1.61 23.82
C CYS A 37 -0.85 -2.30 25.14
N GLY A 38 0.08 -2.53 26.10
CA GLY A 38 -0.23 -3.17 27.37
C GLY A 38 -0.54 -4.66 27.26
N VAL A 39 0.03 -5.35 26.26
CA VAL A 39 -0.20 -6.79 26.02
C VAL A 39 1.11 -7.58 26.03
N GLY A 40 1.00 -8.90 26.19
CA GLY A 40 2.16 -9.79 26.08
C GLY A 40 2.63 -9.93 24.63
N VAL A 41 3.94 -10.14 24.44
CA VAL A 41 4.54 -10.37 23.11
C VAL A 41 3.89 -11.54 22.38
N GLY A 42 3.58 -12.65 23.09
CA GLY A 42 2.85 -13.80 22.56
C GLY A 42 1.46 -13.44 22.05
N THR A 43 0.80 -12.43 22.65
CA THR A 43 -0.50 -11.95 22.18
C THR A 43 -0.36 -11.27 20.82
N VAL A 44 0.71 -10.50 20.59
CA VAL A 44 0.96 -9.87 19.28
C VAL A 44 1.20 -10.93 18.21
N TYR A 45 1.97 -11.98 18.52
CA TYR A 45 2.23 -13.09 17.60
C TYR A 45 0.98 -13.89 17.21
N ASN A 46 -0.10 -13.82 18.00
CA ASN A 46 -1.39 -14.42 17.60
C ASN A 46 -2.09 -13.65 16.48
N TYR A 47 -1.71 -12.39 16.23
CA TYR A 47 -2.26 -11.54 15.17
C TYR A 47 -1.29 -11.39 14.00
N PHE A 48 0.00 -11.25 14.29
CA PHE A 48 1.03 -10.98 13.30
C PHE A 48 2.23 -11.88 13.52
N GLU A 49 2.53 -12.72 12.55
CA GLU A 49 3.63 -13.70 12.60
C GLU A 49 5.02 -13.04 12.75
N SER A 50 5.15 -11.79 12.31
CA SER A 50 6.39 -11.05 12.32
C SER A 50 6.15 -9.52 12.36
N LYS A 51 7.20 -8.74 12.55
CA LYS A 51 7.19 -7.28 12.41
C LYS A 51 6.75 -6.87 11.00
N GLU A 52 7.22 -7.60 10.02
CA GLU A 52 6.92 -7.37 8.60
C GLU A 52 5.45 -7.60 8.29
N ALA A 53 4.84 -8.65 8.87
CA ALA A 53 3.41 -8.93 8.74
C ALA A 53 2.55 -7.81 9.37
N LEU A 54 2.95 -7.29 10.53
CA LEU A 54 2.30 -6.14 11.16
C LEU A 54 2.38 -4.89 10.28
N LEU A 55 3.55 -4.64 9.70
CA LEU A 55 3.76 -3.51 8.81
C LEU A 55 2.99 -3.65 7.50
N ALA A 56 2.97 -4.84 6.94
CA ALA A 56 2.21 -5.15 5.74
C ALA A 56 0.70 -4.91 5.95
N ALA A 57 0.16 -5.29 7.11
CA ALA A 57 -1.22 -5.02 7.46
C ALA A 57 -1.52 -3.50 7.53
N PHE A 58 -0.61 -2.72 8.11
CA PHE A 58 -0.71 -1.26 8.13
C PHE A 58 -0.74 -0.64 6.72
N MET A 59 0.19 -1.04 5.86
CA MET A 59 0.25 -0.55 4.48
C MET A 59 -1.00 -0.96 3.68
N LEU A 60 -1.50 -2.18 3.91
CA LEU A 60 -2.70 -2.67 3.25
C LEU A 60 -3.97 -1.91 3.67
N GLU A 61 -4.10 -1.53 4.93
CA GLU A 61 -5.24 -0.70 5.39
C GLU A 61 -5.25 0.67 4.72
N ASP A 62 -4.10 1.34 4.66
CA ASP A 62 -3.99 2.63 3.97
C ASP A 62 -4.30 2.49 2.47
N TRP A 63 -3.78 1.43 1.84
CA TRP A 63 -4.06 1.16 0.44
C TRP A 63 -5.53 0.88 0.14
N LYS A 64 -6.25 0.16 1.00
CA LYS A 64 -7.70 -0.08 0.83
C LYS A 64 -8.48 1.23 0.73
N LEU A 65 -8.17 2.22 1.58
CA LEU A 65 -8.83 3.53 1.54
C LEU A 65 -8.55 4.25 0.22
N ARG A 66 -7.32 4.17 -0.28
CA ARG A 66 -6.93 4.79 -1.57
C ARG A 66 -7.58 4.10 -2.76
N SER A 67 -7.66 2.78 -2.74
CA SER A 67 -8.34 1.99 -3.77
C SER A 67 -9.82 2.36 -3.90
N VAL A 68 -10.52 2.60 -2.79
CA VAL A 68 -11.92 3.07 -2.81
C VAL A 68 -12.06 4.39 -3.57
N ALA A 69 -11.13 5.35 -3.36
CA ALA A 69 -11.15 6.62 -4.07
C ALA A 69 -10.96 6.45 -5.59
N ILE A 70 -10.05 5.56 -6.00
CA ILE A 70 -9.80 5.26 -7.43
C ILE A 70 -11.05 4.64 -8.07
N HIS A 71 -11.67 3.66 -7.41
CA HIS A 71 -12.90 3.04 -7.91
C HIS A 71 -14.07 4.03 -8.02
N ALA A 72 -14.19 4.96 -7.06
CA ALA A 72 -15.23 5.99 -7.10
C ALA A 72 -15.04 6.92 -8.32
N VAL A 73 -13.81 7.33 -8.63
CA VAL A 73 -13.51 8.12 -9.83
C VAL A 73 -13.78 7.30 -11.09
N SER A 74 -13.39 6.03 -11.12
CA SER A 74 -13.71 5.17 -12.27
C SER A 74 -15.22 5.04 -12.48
N ALA A 75 -16.00 4.85 -11.43
CA ALA A 75 -17.46 4.74 -11.53
C ALA A 75 -18.14 6.01 -12.06
N SER A 76 -17.59 7.18 -11.76
CA SER A 76 -18.19 8.49 -12.10
C SER A 76 -17.61 9.16 -13.34
N SER A 77 -16.55 8.63 -13.94
CA SER A 77 -15.86 9.25 -15.08
C SER A 77 -15.92 8.36 -16.33
N ASP A 78 -16.17 8.99 -17.47
CA ASP A 78 -16.07 8.36 -18.79
C ASP A 78 -14.70 8.61 -19.47
N LYS A 79 -13.77 9.24 -18.76
CA LYS A 79 -12.43 9.55 -19.28
C LYS A 79 -11.36 8.80 -18.52
N ALA A 80 -10.58 7.99 -19.23
CA ALA A 80 -9.46 7.24 -18.67
C ALA A 80 -8.44 8.14 -17.93
N VAL A 81 -8.15 9.33 -18.48
CA VAL A 81 -7.21 10.29 -17.88
C VAL A 81 -7.54 10.64 -16.43
N ASN A 82 -8.84 10.76 -16.09
CA ASN A 82 -9.25 11.10 -14.72
C ASN A 82 -8.94 9.95 -13.76
N VAL A 83 -9.10 8.71 -14.20
CA VAL A 83 -8.80 7.52 -13.41
C VAL A 83 -7.28 7.37 -13.23
N VAL A 84 -6.52 7.51 -14.30
CA VAL A 84 -5.04 7.45 -14.25
C VAL A 84 -4.48 8.57 -13.38
N ARG A 85 -5.01 9.80 -13.47
CA ARG A 85 -4.63 10.91 -12.58
C ARG A 85 -4.91 10.58 -11.12
N CYS A 86 -6.09 10.07 -10.82
CA CYS A 86 -6.42 9.66 -9.45
C CYS A 86 -5.49 8.55 -8.95
N MET A 87 -5.19 7.54 -9.79
CA MET A 87 -4.23 6.48 -9.44
C MET A 87 -2.86 7.06 -9.09
N TYR A 88 -2.33 7.93 -9.94
CA TYR A 88 -1.06 8.61 -9.72
C TYR A 88 -1.06 9.39 -8.40
N ASP A 89 -2.07 10.22 -8.16
CA ASP A 89 -2.18 11.04 -6.94
C ASP A 89 -2.28 10.17 -5.69
N GLN A 90 -3.04 9.07 -5.73
CA GLN A 90 -3.17 8.14 -4.60
C GLN A 90 -1.85 7.37 -4.34
N LEU A 91 -1.13 6.99 -5.38
CA LEU A 91 0.18 6.36 -5.26
C LEU A 91 1.23 7.33 -4.69
N CYS A 92 1.27 8.58 -5.16
CA CYS A 92 2.16 9.60 -4.60
C CYS A 92 1.92 9.79 -3.09
N ARG A 93 0.65 9.90 -2.68
CA ARG A 93 0.28 10.01 -1.27
C ARG A 93 0.66 8.75 -0.48
N PHE A 94 0.48 7.57 -1.07
CA PHE A 94 0.88 6.30 -0.45
C PHE A 94 2.39 6.27 -0.21
N VAL A 95 3.20 6.59 -1.23
CA VAL A 95 4.66 6.64 -1.11
C VAL A 95 5.09 7.64 -0.03
N GLN A 96 4.51 8.85 -0.01
CA GLN A 96 4.81 9.87 1.00
C GLN A 96 4.47 9.42 2.42
N CYS A 97 3.30 8.79 2.62
CA CYS A 97 2.88 8.29 3.93
C CYS A 97 3.77 7.14 4.45
N HIS A 98 4.35 6.36 3.55
CA HIS A 98 5.18 5.18 3.88
C HIS A 98 6.67 5.39 3.61
N GLN A 99 7.11 6.62 3.33
CA GLN A 99 8.49 6.94 2.97
C GLN A 99 9.51 6.41 4.00
N ALA A 100 9.21 6.55 5.30
CA ALA A 100 10.06 6.05 6.38
C ALA A 100 10.29 4.53 6.36
N VAL A 101 9.42 3.80 5.67
CA VAL A 101 9.53 2.35 5.47
C VAL A 101 10.16 2.04 4.11
N ILE A 102 9.68 2.70 3.06
CA ILE A 102 10.11 2.45 1.68
C ILE A 102 11.59 2.80 1.48
N CYS A 103 12.10 3.83 2.18
CA CYS A 103 13.49 4.28 2.11
C CYS A 103 14.41 3.65 3.16
N ASP A 104 13.91 2.78 4.05
CA ASP A 104 14.74 2.08 5.04
C ASP A 104 15.40 0.85 4.40
N GLU A 105 16.73 0.78 4.42
CA GLU A 105 17.50 -0.32 3.81
C GLU A 105 17.15 -1.69 4.43
N GLY A 106 16.90 -1.74 5.74
CA GLY A 106 16.48 -2.95 6.44
C GLY A 106 15.08 -3.40 6.03
N ALA A 107 14.16 -2.44 5.82
CA ALA A 107 12.84 -2.71 5.29
C ALA A 107 12.91 -3.20 3.83
N ALA A 108 13.72 -2.58 2.99
CA ALA A 108 13.85 -2.94 1.57
C ALA A 108 14.27 -4.41 1.38
N ALA A 109 15.22 -4.91 2.20
CA ALA A 109 15.68 -6.30 2.13
C ALA A 109 14.55 -7.30 2.51
N VAL A 110 13.73 -6.95 3.50
CA VAL A 110 12.60 -7.78 3.95
C VAL A 110 11.44 -7.70 2.96
N PHE A 111 11.15 -6.49 2.46
CA PHE A 111 10.11 -6.28 1.45
C PHE A 111 10.44 -6.94 0.12
N ALA A 112 11.71 -7.18 -0.24
CA ALA A 112 12.07 -7.89 -1.46
C ALA A 112 11.43 -9.30 -1.54
N GLY A 113 11.30 -10.01 -0.42
CA GLY A 113 10.62 -11.31 -0.37
C GLY A 113 9.08 -11.23 -0.38
N VAL A 114 8.51 -10.20 0.25
CA VAL A 114 7.06 -9.96 0.35
C VAL A 114 6.57 -9.09 -0.81
N SER A 115 7.46 -8.32 -1.42
CA SER A 115 7.23 -7.33 -2.48
C SER A 115 6.53 -7.92 -3.70
N SER A 116 6.89 -9.11 -4.16
CA SER A 116 6.29 -9.70 -5.36
C SER A 116 4.78 -9.95 -5.21
N TRP A 117 4.35 -10.41 -4.04
CA TRP A 117 2.92 -10.64 -3.76
C TRP A 117 2.15 -9.32 -3.65
N TYR A 118 2.69 -8.33 -2.89
CA TYR A 118 2.07 -7.02 -2.75
C TYR A 118 2.03 -6.26 -4.07
N HIS A 119 3.11 -6.30 -4.83
CA HIS A 119 3.17 -5.70 -6.15
C HIS A 119 2.09 -6.26 -7.07
N GLY A 120 1.96 -7.59 -7.13
CA GLY A 120 0.91 -8.25 -7.90
C GLY A 120 -0.51 -7.92 -7.41
N LEU A 121 -0.71 -7.73 -6.11
CA LEU A 121 -1.99 -7.30 -5.54
C LEU A 121 -2.32 -5.85 -5.95
N LEU A 122 -1.37 -4.93 -5.78
CA LEU A 122 -1.54 -3.52 -6.15
C LEU A 122 -1.83 -3.38 -7.64
N ARG A 123 -1.05 -4.05 -8.50
CA ARG A 123 -1.27 -4.05 -9.95
C ARG A 123 -2.69 -4.47 -10.31
N ARG A 124 -3.17 -5.60 -9.77
CA ARG A 124 -4.54 -6.08 -10.05
C ARG A 124 -5.60 -5.09 -9.60
N GLN A 125 -5.44 -4.48 -8.42
CA GLN A 125 -6.39 -3.50 -7.90
C GLN A 125 -6.36 -2.18 -8.69
N LEU A 126 -5.22 -1.82 -9.29
CA LEU A 126 -5.10 -0.68 -10.19
C LEU A 126 -5.63 -0.99 -11.59
N ALA A 127 -5.49 -2.23 -12.07
CA ALA A 127 -5.98 -2.64 -13.38
C ALA A 127 -7.53 -2.67 -13.44
N ASP A 128 -8.18 -3.12 -12.36
CA ASP A 128 -9.63 -3.30 -12.32
C ASP A 128 -10.41 -2.03 -12.71
N PRO A 129 -10.17 -0.83 -12.14
CA PRO A 129 -10.86 0.40 -12.53
C PRO A 129 -10.55 0.88 -13.97
N LEU A 130 -9.51 0.35 -14.61
CA LEU A 130 -9.14 0.69 -15.99
C LEU A 130 -9.81 -0.20 -17.05
N ARG A 131 -10.31 -1.38 -16.67
CA ARG A 131 -10.84 -2.39 -17.63
C ARG A 131 -11.88 -1.84 -18.58
N LYS A 132 -12.77 -0.97 -18.12
CA LYS A 132 -13.82 -0.40 -18.96
C LYS A 132 -13.31 0.55 -20.07
N PHE A 133 -12.06 1.00 -19.96
CA PHE A 133 -11.43 1.90 -20.92
C PHE A 133 -10.47 1.19 -21.86
N CYS A 134 -10.07 -0.03 -21.53
CA CYS A 134 -9.04 -0.77 -22.25
C CYS A 134 -9.64 -1.81 -23.20
N SER A 135 -8.93 -2.09 -24.30
CA SER A 135 -9.31 -3.10 -25.28
C SER A 135 -9.14 -4.55 -24.80
N SER A 136 -8.36 -4.76 -23.72
CA SER A 136 -8.09 -6.07 -23.15
C SER A 136 -7.69 -5.98 -21.67
N ASP A 137 -7.82 -7.10 -20.95
CA ASP A 137 -7.32 -7.21 -19.57
C ASP A 137 -5.80 -6.98 -19.51
N PHE A 138 -5.05 -7.45 -20.48
CA PHE A 138 -3.61 -7.22 -20.56
C PHE A 138 -3.27 -5.73 -20.69
N ALA A 139 -4.01 -4.96 -21.49
CA ALA A 139 -3.79 -3.51 -21.61
C ALA A 139 -4.02 -2.81 -20.26
N SER A 140 -5.09 -3.16 -19.53
CA SER A 140 -5.36 -2.59 -18.22
C SER A 140 -4.26 -2.93 -17.19
N GLU A 141 -3.74 -4.17 -17.20
CA GLU A 141 -2.64 -4.59 -16.33
C GLU A 141 -1.32 -3.90 -16.70
N PHE A 142 -1.05 -3.74 -17.99
CA PHE A 142 0.16 -3.05 -18.46
C PHE A 142 0.16 -1.57 -18.06
N ILE A 143 -0.95 -0.88 -18.21
CA ILE A 143 -1.10 0.51 -17.79
C ILE A 143 -0.97 0.63 -16.26
N ALA A 144 -1.62 -0.26 -15.52
CA ALA A 144 -1.53 -0.31 -14.07
C ALA A 144 -0.08 -0.51 -13.58
N GLU A 145 0.64 -1.41 -14.22
CA GLU A 145 2.06 -1.66 -13.96
C GLU A 145 2.91 -0.42 -14.26
N ALA A 146 2.71 0.21 -15.41
CA ALA A 146 3.45 1.42 -15.78
C ALA A 146 3.20 2.56 -14.79
N VAL A 147 1.94 2.81 -14.43
CA VAL A 147 1.58 3.85 -13.44
C VAL A 147 2.20 3.53 -12.07
N LEU A 148 2.10 2.29 -11.60
CA LEU A 148 2.66 1.87 -10.31
C LEU A 148 4.17 2.07 -10.26
N VAL A 149 4.90 1.46 -11.19
CA VAL A 149 6.37 1.43 -11.18
C VAL A 149 6.96 2.82 -11.38
N TRP A 150 6.47 3.57 -12.36
CA TRP A 150 7.04 4.87 -12.68
C TRP A 150 6.66 5.96 -11.70
N THR A 151 5.49 5.88 -11.04
CA THR A 151 5.14 6.78 -9.93
C THR A 151 6.07 6.54 -8.73
N VAL A 152 6.31 5.28 -8.36
CA VAL A 152 7.26 4.94 -7.28
C VAL A 152 8.67 5.37 -7.64
N ALA A 153 9.05 5.30 -8.91
CA ALA A 153 10.34 5.79 -9.42
C ALA A 153 10.44 7.32 -9.51
N GLY A 154 9.39 8.06 -9.13
CA GLY A 154 9.40 9.53 -9.08
C GLY A 154 9.16 10.24 -10.42
N LYS A 155 8.62 9.52 -11.42
CA LYS A 155 8.22 10.16 -12.68
C LYS A 155 6.99 11.03 -12.51
N SER A 156 6.90 12.12 -13.28
CA SER A 156 5.73 12.98 -13.28
C SER A 156 4.51 12.30 -13.92
N PHE A 157 3.33 12.82 -13.61
CA PHE A 157 2.11 12.32 -14.24
C PHE A 157 2.17 12.47 -15.76
N GLU A 158 2.64 13.61 -16.25
CA GLU A 158 2.73 13.93 -17.67
C GLU A 158 3.63 12.93 -18.40
N GLU A 159 4.83 12.64 -17.85
CA GLU A 159 5.75 11.64 -18.43
C GLU A 159 5.11 10.25 -18.55
N ILE A 160 4.33 9.85 -17.53
CA ILE A 160 3.67 8.53 -17.52
C ILE A 160 2.48 8.54 -18.48
N TYR A 161 1.63 9.57 -18.40
CA TYR A 161 0.38 9.62 -19.14
C TYR A 161 0.61 9.73 -20.65
N ASP A 162 1.59 10.51 -21.10
CA ASP A 162 1.97 10.63 -22.53
C ASP A 162 2.32 9.29 -23.16
N MET A 163 2.79 8.33 -22.37
CA MET A 163 3.12 6.98 -22.83
C MET A 163 1.92 6.05 -22.83
N VAL A 164 1.09 6.12 -21.78
CA VAL A 164 -0.04 5.18 -21.62
C VAL A 164 -1.31 5.63 -22.33
N ASP A 165 -1.48 6.90 -22.65
CA ASP A 165 -2.65 7.45 -23.36
C ASP A 165 -2.87 6.78 -24.74
N LYS A 166 -1.79 6.34 -25.36
CA LYS A 166 -1.80 5.66 -26.67
C LYS A 166 -2.33 4.21 -26.60
N LEU A 167 -2.59 3.71 -25.40
CA LEU A 167 -3.04 2.34 -25.16
C LEU A 167 -4.54 2.25 -24.86
N PHE A 168 -5.23 3.39 -24.74
CA PHE A 168 -6.68 3.50 -24.63
C PHE A 168 -7.30 3.67 -26.01
#